data_9857ecb3d245229518bd6790a1f328a8
#
_entry.id   9857ecb3d245229518bd6790a1f328a8
#
_cell.length_a   1.000
_cell.length_b   1.000
_cell.length_c   1.000
_cell.angle_alpha   90.00
_cell.angle_beta   90.00
_cell.angle_gamma   90.00
#
_symmetry.space_group_name_H-M   'P 1'
#
loop_
_entity.id
_entity.type
_entity.pdbx_description
1 polymer ?
#
loop_
_entity_poly.entity_id
_entity_poly.type
_entity_poly.pdbx_seq_one_letter_code
_entity_poly.pdbx_strand_id
1 'polypeptide(L)' 'MNTENSGLPRMRTIRQAAAEAGIAEFFLRQLVKQNKVKYVRAGKKYLVNFDSLISYLCEGETG' A
#
# COMPACT_ATOMS: atom_id res chain seq x y z
N MET A 1 14.04 18.51 -2.40
CA MET A 1 13.48 18.28 -2.12
C MET A 1 12.66 17.99 -1.80
N ASN A 2 12.28 17.65 -1.56
CA ASN A 2 11.43 17.35 -1.38
C ASN A 2 10.71 17.44 -0.47
N THR A 3 10.89 17.65 0.20
CA THR A 3 10.12 18.12 1.05
C THR A 3 8.77 17.86 0.99
N GLU A 4 8.44 17.66 0.06
CA GLU A 4 7.14 17.43 -0.20
C GLU A 4 6.56 16.37 0.60
N ASN A 5 7.32 15.63 1.22
CA ASN A 5 6.80 14.54 1.94
C ASN A 5 6.42 14.81 3.35
N SER A 6 6.48 16.02 3.75
CA SER A 6 6.13 16.34 5.10
C SER A 6 4.73 15.93 5.42
N GLY A 7 4.57 14.96 6.25
CA GLY A 7 3.26 14.56 6.69
C GLY A 7 2.43 13.79 5.70
N LEU A 8 2.97 13.54 4.53
CA LEU A 8 2.22 12.79 3.53
C LEU A 8 2.73 11.35 3.46
N PRO A 9 1.83 10.38 3.40
CA PRO A 9 2.26 9.01 3.27
C PRO A 9 2.80 8.76 1.88
N ARG A 10 3.61 7.73 1.75
CA ARG A 10 4.11 7.33 0.45
C ARG A 10 3.05 6.52 -0.26
N MET A 11 2.67 6.96 -1.43
CA MET A 11 1.63 6.30 -2.21
C MET A 11 2.27 5.59 -3.39
N ARG A 12 1.84 4.38 -3.64
CA ARG A 12 2.37 3.57 -4.74
C ARG A 12 1.21 2.87 -5.43
N THR A 13 1.37 2.59 -6.72
CA THR A 13 0.39 1.74 -7.38
C THR A 13 0.49 0.35 -6.76
N ILE A 14 -0.55 -0.47 -6.97
CA ILE A 14 -0.52 -1.82 -6.42
C ILE A 14 0.70 -2.56 -6.92
N ARG A 15 1.00 -2.42 -8.22
CA ARG A 15 2.13 -3.10 -8.81
C ARG A 15 3.45 -2.66 -8.16
N GLN A 16 3.62 -1.35 -8.00
CA GLN A 16 4.84 -0.85 -7.42
C GLN A 16 4.98 -1.24 -5.96
N ALA A 17 3.88 -1.14 -5.22
CA ALA A 17 3.92 -1.48 -3.80
C ALA A 17 4.22 -2.96 -3.61
N ALA A 18 3.64 -3.81 -4.42
CA ALA A 18 3.89 -5.24 -4.32
C ALA A 18 5.34 -5.55 -4.61
N ALA A 19 5.90 -4.92 -5.64
CA ALA A 19 7.29 -5.15 -6.00
C ALA A 19 8.23 -4.70 -4.89
N GLU A 20 7.97 -3.54 -4.33
CA GLU A 20 8.83 -3.01 -3.28
C GLU A 20 8.73 -3.81 -2.00
N ALA A 21 7.55 -4.32 -1.71
CA ALA A 21 7.34 -5.11 -0.50
C ALA A 21 7.73 -6.57 -0.68
N GLY A 22 7.97 -6.99 -1.92
CA GLY A 22 8.35 -8.36 -2.17
C GLY A 22 7.22 -9.35 -2.04
N ILE A 23 6.00 -8.92 -2.35
CA ILE A 23 4.84 -9.79 -2.27
C ILE A 23 4.17 -9.87 -3.64
N ALA A 24 3.32 -10.87 -3.79
CA ALA A 24 2.61 -11.04 -5.06
C ALA A 24 1.60 -9.91 -5.23
N GLU A 25 1.49 -9.43 -6.46
CA GLU A 25 0.54 -8.38 -6.77
C GLU A 25 -0.89 -8.81 -6.43
N PHE A 26 -1.21 -10.06 -6.70
CA PHE A 26 -2.52 -10.59 -6.40
C PHE A 26 -2.82 -10.52 -4.91
N PHE A 27 -1.84 -10.86 -4.10
CA PHE A 27 -2.01 -10.82 -2.65
C PHE A 27 -2.30 -9.39 -2.19
N LEU A 28 -1.53 -8.43 -2.70
CA LEU A 28 -1.75 -7.05 -2.32
C LEU A 28 -3.13 -6.57 -2.78
N ARG A 29 -3.55 -6.99 -3.96
CA ARG A 29 -4.86 -6.62 -4.44
C ARG A 29 -5.96 -7.13 -3.53
N GLN A 30 -5.77 -8.32 -2.98
CA GLN A 30 -6.73 -8.85 -2.01
C GLN A 30 -6.76 -8.02 -0.73
N LEU A 31 -5.58 -7.60 -0.28
CA LEU A 31 -5.51 -6.77 0.93
C LEU A 31 -6.26 -5.46 0.73
N VAL A 32 -6.13 -4.88 -0.45
CA VAL A 32 -6.83 -3.64 -0.76
C VAL A 32 -8.34 -3.87 -0.77
N LYS A 33 -8.78 -4.95 -1.41
CA LYS A 33 -10.20 -5.24 -1.48
C LYS A 33 -10.80 -5.51 -0.12
N GLN A 34 -10.01 -6.05 0.79
CA GLN A 34 -10.49 -6.36 2.12
C GLN A 34 -10.29 -5.23 3.10
N ASN A 35 -9.80 -4.09 2.60
CA ASN A 35 -9.56 -2.92 3.43
C ASN A 35 -8.55 -3.19 4.55
N LYS A 36 -7.60 -4.06 4.29
CA LYS A 36 -6.56 -4.37 5.26
C LYS A 36 -5.44 -3.35 5.23
N VAL A 37 -5.30 -2.64 4.12
CA VAL A 37 -4.33 -1.57 4.00
C VAL A 37 -5.06 -0.35 3.46
N LYS A 38 -4.55 0.82 3.76
CA LYS A 38 -5.18 2.05 3.32
C LYS A 38 -4.82 2.34 1.87
N TYR A 39 -5.78 2.84 1.15
CA TYR A 39 -5.57 3.14 -0.25
C TYR A 39 -6.50 4.26 -0.68
N VAL A 40 -6.22 4.86 -1.83
CA VAL A 40 -7.13 5.80 -2.45
C VAL A 40 -7.27 5.39 -3.90
N ARG A 41 -8.42 5.69 -4.44
CA ARG A 41 -8.67 5.41 -5.85
C ARG A 41 -8.50 6.70 -6.63
N ALA A 42 -7.62 6.66 -7.62
CA ALA A 42 -7.35 7.81 -8.47
C ALA A 42 -7.71 7.42 -9.88
N GLY A 43 -8.92 7.77 -10.31
CA GLY A 43 -9.39 7.38 -11.62
C GLY A 43 -9.53 5.87 -11.70
N LYS A 44 -8.80 5.27 -12.60
CA LYS A 44 -8.84 3.82 -12.78
C LYS A 44 -7.78 3.10 -11.99
N LYS A 45 -6.98 3.83 -11.26
CA LYS A 45 -5.87 3.22 -10.52
C LYS A 45 -6.11 3.28 -9.04
N TYR A 46 -5.54 2.33 -8.34
CA TYR A 46 -5.52 2.37 -6.88
C TYR A 46 -4.13 2.75 -6.45
N LEU A 47 -4.06 3.66 -5.50
CA LEU A 47 -2.78 4.03 -4.90
C LEU A 47 -2.80 3.53 -3.47
N VAL A 48 -1.83 2.73 -3.14
CA VAL A 48 -1.74 2.09 -1.83
C VAL A 48 -0.85 2.93 -0.94
N ASN A 49 -1.29 3.13 0.30
CA ASN A 49 -0.44 3.78 1.30
C ASN A 49 0.64 2.79 1.67
N PHE A 50 1.85 3.01 1.17
CA PHE A 50 2.93 2.06 1.37
C PHE A 50 3.27 1.88 2.84
N ASP A 51 3.20 2.96 3.61
CA ASP A 51 3.48 2.85 5.04
C ASP A 51 2.45 1.97 5.73
N SER A 52 1.20 2.06 5.30
CA SER A 52 0.16 1.20 5.86
C SER A 52 0.42 -0.26 5.49
N LEU A 53 0.87 -0.50 4.26
CA LEU A 53 1.19 -1.86 3.83
C LEU A 53 2.33 -2.44 4.65
N ILE A 54 3.39 -1.67 4.85
CA ILE A 54 4.52 -2.16 5.61
C ILE A 54 4.11 -2.45 7.05
N SER A 55 3.31 -1.56 7.63
CA SER A 55 2.83 -1.79 8.99
C SER A 55 2.04 -3.08 9.08
N TYR A 56 1.16 -3.32 8.11
CA TYR A 56 0.38 -4.55 8.10
C TYR A 56 1.28 -5.79 8.00
N LEU A 57 2.28 -5.71 7.13
CA LEU A 57 3.16 -6.86 6.92
C LEU A 57 4.02 -7.13 8.14
N CYS A 58 4.42 -6.07 8.84
CA CYS A 58 5.24 -6.24 10.04
C CYS A 58 4.44 -6.83 11.18
N GLU A 59 3.20 -6.38 11.34
CA GLU A 59 2.38 -6.86 12.44
C GLU A 59 1.67 -8.15 12.12
N GLY A 60 1.41 -8.34 10.84
CA GLY A 60 0.68 -9.51 10.42
C GLY A 60 -0.76 -9.40 10.83
N GLU A 61 -1.49 -10.45 10.54
CA GLU A 61 -2.88 -10.52 10.88
C GLU A 61 -2.99 -11.50 12.02
N THR A 62 -3.32 -11.01 13.17
CA THR A 62 -3.41 -11.90 14.28
C THR A 62 -4.82 -12.33 14.40
N GLY A 63 -4.99 -13.44 14.30
CA GLY A 63 -6.22 -14.01 14.28
C GLY A 63 -7.26 -13.91 15.01
#